data_f9a2ada9bdfb3ffe4ec57ceef0591656
#
_entry.id   f9a2ada9bdfb3ffe4ec57ceef0591656
#
_cell.length_a   1.000
_cell.length_b   1.000
_cell.length_c   1.000
_cell.angle_alpha   90.00
_cell.angle_beta   90.00
_cell.angle_gamma   90.00
#
_symmetry.space_group_name_H-M   'P 1'
#
loop_
_entity.id
_entity.type
_entity.pdbx_description
1 polymer ?
#
loop_
_entity_poly.entity_id
_entity_poly.type
_entity_poly.pdbx_seq_one_letter_code
_entity_poly.pdbx_strand_id
1 'polypeptide(L)'
;MAYTLNDNLKRWAEQYETAEFIQSDPVQIPHRYDSRVNIEISAFVTAWIAWGSRKQIIQKADFIDREIFKGAPYHYIVGTDTQGTAPEWKQYKGSKENFYRTFTYADFHDLCARLHHVYTNWESMEAAIKYSHEINGEPSLQTLFSLFGSVKGIPDGTTQTACKRLCMFLRWMCRKGSPVDFGLWDVCDPRNLIIPLDTHVHKQALRLGLVKRRTPDLQTAIEITDRFAEIFPDDPTKGDFALFGYGVNNGKVAPVTTEPEPEKEQPTAVADLSIADVLKMRLFYDNAAAEVREIWESREKARKALKATERLKAHPIDGLHNAGLLEPGEFVVAFAKVLDKRETKLSRAERDVIHTIGMTAFNKTMKKLIADEKARNNSNGDNKQ
;
A
#
# COMPACT_ATOMS: atom_id res chain seq x y z
N MET A 1 26.96 27.61 -15.04
CA MET A 1 27.02 26.16 -14.73
C MET A 1 25.71 25.55 -15.20
N ALA A 2 25.77 24.45 -15.94
CA ALA A 2 24.55 23.72 -16.30
C ALA A 2 24.07 22.96 -15.05
N TYR A 3 22.78 23.06 -14.72
CA TYR A 3 22.19 22.30 -13.62
C TYR A 3 22.06 20.84 -14.01
N THR A 4 22.38 19.93 -13.08
CA THR A 4 22.11 18.50 -13.24
C THR A 4 20.61 18.20 -13.19
N LEU A 5 20.19 16.99 -13.58
CA LEU A 5 18.80 16.57 -13.40
C LEU A 5 18.38 16.65 -11.93
N ASN A 6 19.25 16.16 -11.03
CA ASN A 6 18.99 16.16 -9.59
C ASN A 6 18.81 17.59 -9.04
N ASP A 7 19.63 18.56 -9.49
CA ASP A 7 19.50 19.97 -9.08
C ASP A 7 18.17 20.57 -9.55
N ASN A 8 17.75 20.25 -10.77
CA ASN A 8 16.46 20.70 -11.29
C ASN A 8 15.29 20.08 -10.51
N LEU A 9 15.36 18.80 -10.15
CA LEU A 9 14.33 18.12 -9.36
C LEU A 9 14.23 18.72 -7.96
N LYS A 10 15.34 18.99 -7.29
CA LYS A 10 15.36 19.68 -5.99
C LYS A 10 14.71 21.06 -6.08
N ARG A 11 15.11 21.85 -7.06
CA ARG A 11 14.55 23.20 -7.25
C ARG A 11 13.07 23.20 -7.56
N TRP A 12 12.56 22.26 -8.38
CA TRP A 12 11.12 22.16 -8.63
C TRP A 12 10.37 21.70 -7.40
N ALA A 13 10.90 20.75 -6.63
CA ALA A 13 10.28 20.35 -5.38
C ALA A 13 10.10 21.56 -4.45
N GLU A 14 11.15 22.36 -4.22
CA GLU A 14 11.11 23.56 -3.40
C GLU A 14 10.13 24.62 -3.94
N GLN A 15 10.09 24.78 -5.27
CA GLN A 15 9.24 25.78 -5.91
C GLN A 15 7.75 25.45 -5.80
N TYR A 16 7.39 24.16 -5.82
CA TYR A 16 5.99 23.73 -5.89
C TYR A 16 5.46 23.15 -4.58
N GLU A 17 6.31 22.77 -3.64
CA GLU A 17 5.89 22.39 -2.30
C GLU A 17 5.71 23.63 -1.43
N THR A 18 4.63 24.36 -1.66
CA THR A 18 4.31 25.61 -0.96
C THR A 18 2.87 25.62 -0.48
N ALA A 19 2.52 26.52 0.45
CA ALA A 19 1.16 26.63 0.95
C ALA A 19 0.14 27.01 -0.16
N GLU A 20 0.59 27.68 -1.21
CA GLU A 20 -0.25 28.03 -2.37
C GLU A 20 -0.70 26.77 -3.13
N PHE A 21 0.08 25.69 -3.10
CA PHE A 21 -0.30 24.41 -3.71
C PHE A 21 -1.62 23.89 -3.16
N ILE A 22 -1.89 24.09 -1.86
CA ILE A 22 -3.12 23.65 -1.18
C ILE A 22 -4.36 24.21 -1.90
N GLN A 23 -4.34 25.46 -2.33
CA GLN A 23 -5.51 26.15 -2.89
C GLN A 23 -6.04 25.46 -4.16
N SER A 24 -5.18 24.79 -4.91
CA SER A 24 -5.53 24.14 -6.16
C SER A 24 -5.58 22.61 -6.07
N ASP A 25 -5.33 22.02 -4.89
CA ASP A 25 -5.26 20.58 -4.68
C ASP A 25 -6.42 20.08 -3.79
N PRO A 26 -6.90 18.85 -3.95
CA PRO A 26 -7.91 18.25 -3.07
C PRO A 26 -7.56 18.28 -1.58
N VAL A 27 -6.29 18.34 -1.22
CA VAL A 27 -5.83 18.44 0.17
C VAL A 27 -6.39 19.68 0.88
N GLN A 28 -6.85 20.70 0.15
CA GLN A 28 -7.51 21.87 0.71
C GLN A 28 -8.74 21.53 1.57
N ILE A 29 -9.40 20.41 1.31
CA ILE A 29 -10.62 20.05 2.04
C ILE A 29 -10.30 19.61 3.48
N PRO A 30 -9.42 18.62 3.73
CA PRO A 30 -9.04 18.30 5.10
C PRO A 30 -8.31 19.45 5.84
N HIS A 31 -7.71 20.43 5.13
CA HIS A 31 -7.16 21.63 5.75
C HIS A 31 -8.19 22.59 6.37
N ARG A 32 -9.48 22.32 6.21
CA ARG A 32 -10.55 23.09 6.87
C ARG A 32 -10.75 22.72 8.34
N TYR A 33 -10.10 21.66 8.81
CA TYR A 33 -10.27 21.10 10.14
C TYR A 33 -9.03 21.27 11.01
N ASP A 34 -9.26 21.47 12.32
CA ASP A 34 -8.22 21.51 13.34
C ASP A 34 -8.16 20.21 14.15
N SER A 35 -9.27 19.47 14.22
CA SER A 35 -9.34 18.20 14.92
C SER A 35 -8.66 17.09 14.12
N ARG A 36 -7.70 16.39 14.74
CA ARG A 36 -6.95 15.29 14.16
C ARG A 36 -7.84 14.23 13.50
N VAL A 37 -8.86 13.76 14.21
CA VAL A 37 -9.77 12.72 13.70
C VAL A 37 -10.63 13.22 12.52
N ASN A 38 -11.02 14.49 12.53
CA ASN A 38 -11.74 15.09 11.40
C ASN A 38 -10.81 15.24 10.17
N ILE A 39 -9.55 15.63 10.38
CA ILE A 39 -8.55 15.69 9.32
C ILE A 39 -8.34 14.29 8.72
N GLU A 40 -8.13 13.26 9.55
CA GLU A 40 -7.94 11.88 9.11
C GLU A 40 -9.10 11.38 8.22
N ILE A 41 -10.34 11.54 8.69
CA ILE A 41 -11.53 11.10 7.96
C ILE A 41 -11.71 11.89 6.67
N SER A 42 -11.63 13.21 6.75
CA SER A 42 -11.76 14.08 5.58
C SER A 42 -10.69 13.79 4.53
N ALA A 43 -9.43 13.61 4.96
CA ALA A 43 -8.31 13.26 4.09
C ALA A 43 -8.49 11.88 3.44
N PHE A 44 -8.93 10.88 4.20
CA PHE A 44 -9.15 9.54 3.66
C PHE A 44 -10.26 9.51 2.63
N VAL A 45 -11.41 10.14 2.92
CA VAL A 45 -12.53 10.23 1.99
C VAL A 45 -12.17 11.04 0.75
N THR A 46 -11.46 12.16 0.91
CA THR A 46 -10.95 12.95 -0.20
C THR A 46 -9.97 12.16 -1.07
N ALA A 47 -9.07 11.41 -0.47
CA ALA A 47 -8.15 10.52 -1.19
C ALA A 47 -8.90 9.40 -1.92
N TRP A 48 -9.92 8.80 -1.30
CA TRP A 48 -10.74 7.74 -1.91
C TRP A 48 -11.40 8.17 -3.21
N ILE A 49 -11.91 9.41 -3.30
CA ILE A 49 -12.50 9.94 -4.54
C ILE A 49 -11.47 10.59 -5.49
N ALA A 50 -10.17 10.64 -5.13
CA ALA A 50 -9.15 11.39 -5.88
C ALA A 50 -8.73 10.70 -7.17
N TRP A 51 -9.67 10.54 -8.11
CA TRP A 51 -9.43 10.08 -9.48
C TRP A 51 -10.32 10.82 -10.49
N GLY A 52 -9.75 11.17 -11.62
CA GLY A 52 -10.36 12.01 -12.64
C GLY A 52 -9.76 13.42 -12.67
N SER A 53 -10.51 14.42 -13.10
CA SER A 53 -10.01 15.80 -13.14
C SER A 53 -9.96 16.41 -11.73
N ARG A 54 -8.88 17.15 -11.44
CA ARG A 54 -8.68 17.80 -10.14
C ARG A 54 -9.88 18.68 -9.76
N LYS A 55 -10.43 19.43 -10.72
CA LYS A 55 -11.63 20.26 -10.50
C LYS A 55 -12.84 19.45 -10.00
N GLN A 56 -13.12 18.30 -10.64
CA GLN A 56 -14.24 17.43 -10.23
C GLN A 56 -14.01 16.81 -8.86
N ILE A 57 -12.76 16.43 -8.55
CA ILE A 57 -12.41 15.90 -7.23
C ILE A 57 -12.68 16.92 -6.15
N ILE A 58 -12.18 18.16 -6.32
CA ILE A 58 -12.39 19.25 -5.36
C ILE A 58 -13.87 19.55 -5.18
N GLN A 59 -14.63 19.67 -6.27
CA GLN A 59 -16.08 19.92 -6.20
C GLN A 59 -16.82 18.82 -5.45
N LYS A 60 -16.48 17.54 -5.68
CA LYS A 60 -17.12 16.43 -4.97
C LYS A 60 -16.70 16.35 -3.51
N ALA A 61 -15.42 16.59 -3.21
CA ALA A 61 -14.93 16.63 -1.85
C ALA A 61 -15.56 17.78 -1.06
N ASP A 62 -15.71 18.97 -1.67
CA ASP A 62 -16.41 20.11 -1.08
C ASP A 62 -17.89 19.80 -0.80
N PHE A 63 -18.57 19.14 -1.73
CA PHE A 63 -19.94 18.67 -1.53
C PHE A 63 -20.04 17.68 -0.35
N ILE A 64 -19.13 16.72 -0.27
CA ILE A 64 -19.11 15.76 0.86
C ILE A 64 -18.90 16.48 2.18
N ASP A 65 -17.96 17.42 2.21
CA ASP A 65 -17.62 18.19 3.39
C ASP A 65 -18.80 19.03 3.89
N ARG A 66 -19.44 19.80 3.00
CA ARG A 66 -20.49 20.77 3.37
C ARG A 66 -21.87 20.13 3.53
N GLU A 67 -22.26 19.28 2.60
CA GLU A 67 -23.65 18.80 2.52
C GLU A 67 -23.83 17.44 3.24
N ILE A 68 -22.79 16.59 3.25
CA ILE A 68 -22.88 15.27 3.89
C ILE A 68 -22.34 15.33 5.31
N PHE A 69 -21.07 15.74 5.47
CA PHE A 69 -20.43 15.80 6.79
C PHE A 69 -20.86 17.00 7.61
N LYS A 70 -21.38 18.05 6.95
CA LYS A 70 -21.79 19.31 7.60
C LYS A 70 -20.71 19.89 8.51
N GLY A 71 -19.44 19.76 8.09
CA GLY A 71 -18.27 20.20 8.84
C GLY A 71 -17.88 19.32 10.03
N ALA A 72 -18.48 18.14 10.20
CA ALA A 72 -18.23 17.26 11.34
C ALA A 72 -18.02 15.79 10.91
N PRO A 73 -16.95 15.45 10.17
CA PRO A 73 -16.71 14.10 9.62
C PRO A 73 -16.76 13.00 10.69
N TYR A 74 -16.09 13.19 11.81
CA TYR A 74 -16.07 12.20 12.90
C TYR A 74 -17.46 11.94 13.45
N HIS A 75 -18.22 13.00 13.73
CA HIS A 75 -19.59 12.88 14.22
C HIS A 75 -20.48 12.16 13.20
N TYR A 76 -20.34 12.45 11.90
CA TYR A 76 -21.06 11.78 10.84
C TYR A 76 -20.77 10.27 10.76
N ILE A 77 -19.50 9.87 10.95
CA ILE A 77 -19.09 8.47 10.88
C ILE A 77 -19.46 7.70 12.14
N VAL A 78 -19.19 8.25 13.33
CA VAL A 78 -19.25 7.54 14.62
C VAL A 78 -20.51 7.90 15.40
N GLY A 79 -21.05 9.11 15.16
CA GLY A 79 -22.03 9.72 16.02
C GLY A 79 -23.32 8.88 16.14
N THR A 80 -23.63 8.57 17.38
CA THR A 80 -25.02 8.42 17.81
C THR A 80 -25.44 9.79 18.31
N ASP A 81 -26.57 10.31 17.82
CA ASP A 81 -27.16 11.46 18.47
C ASP A 81 -27.50 11.12 19.93
N THR A 82 -27.76 12.14 20.71
CA THR A 82 -28.21 12.00 22.11
C THR A 82 -29.53 11.24 22.27
N GLN A 83 -30.18 10.88 21.14
CA GLN A 83 -31.44 10.13 21.06
C GLN A 83 -31.22 8.68 20.59
N GLY A 84 -29.98 8.23 20.35
CA GLY A 84 -29.65 6.88 19.93
C GLY A 84 -29.96 6.56 18.47
N THR A 85 -30.12 7.60 17.63
CA THR A 85 -30.41 7.43 16.20
C THR A 85 -29.18 6.90 15.47
N ALA A 86 -29.40 5.95 14.59
CA ALA A 86 -28.31 5.37 13.80
C ALA A 86 -27.66 6.41 12.88
N PRO A 87 -26.32 6.34 12.63
CA PRO A 87 -25.62 7.26 11.73
C PRO A 87 -26.31 7.42 10.38
N GLU A 88 -26.40 8.66 9.89
CA GLU A 88 -27.13 9.00 8.64
C GLU A 88 -26.66 8.17 7.42
N TRP A 89 -25.39 7.82 7.34
CA TRP A 89 -24.84 7.05 6.21
C TRP A 89 -25.45 5.64 6.07
N LYS A 90 -26.06 5.07 7.13
CA LYS A 90 -26.70 3.74 7.09
C LYS A 90 -27.87 3.68 6.12
N GLN A 91 -28.53 4.81 5.83
CA GLN A 91 -29.60 4.89 4.84
C GLN A 91 -29.16 4.52 3.42
N TYR A 92 -27.88 4.65 3.11
CA TYR A 92 -27.34 4.40 1.76
C TYR A 92 -27.04 2.92 1.48
N LYS A 93 -27.32 2.03 2.43
CA LYS A 93 -27.08 0.58 2.26
C LYS A 93 -27.78 0.04 1.01
N GLY A 94 -27.00 -0.50 0.08
CA GLY A 94 -27.53 -1.10 -1.17
C GLY A 94 -28.03 -0.10 -2.20
N SER A 95 -27.89 1.21 -1.98
CA SER A 95 -28.31 2.24 -2.93
C SER A 95 -27.50 2.16 -4.22
N LYS A 96 -28.20 2.09 -5.36
CA LYS A 96 -27.61 2.10 -6.69
C LYS A 96 -27.46 3.51 -7.27
N GLU A 97 -27.88 4.52 -6.54
CA GLU A 97 -27.75 5.92 -6.94
C GLU A 97 -26.30 6.30 -7.10
N ASN A 98 -26.01 7.10 -8.14
CA ASN A 98 -24.65 7.52 -8.42
C ASN A 98 -24.14 8.49 -7.35
N PHE A 99 -23.00 8.17 -6.74
CA PHE A 99 -22.32 9.02 -5.78
C PHE A 99 -21.25 9.88 -6.44
N TYR A 100 -20.33 9.24 -7.16
CA TYR A 100 -19.26 9.91 -7.86
C TYR A 100 -18.65 9.00 -8.93
N ARG A 101 -18.72 9.39 -10.21
CA ARG A 101 -18.18 8.62 -11.34
C ARG A 101 -18.75 7.18 -11.37
N THR A 102 -17.95 6.18 -11.02
CA THR A 102 -18.39 4.78 -10.96
C THR A 102 -18.78 4.33 -9.54
N PHE A 103 -18.69 5.21 -8.57
CA PHE A 103 -19.11 4.94 -7.20
C PHE A 103 -20.60 5.25 -7.01
N THR A 104 -21.26 4.38 -6.27
CA THR A 104 -22.65 4.53 -5.82
C THR A 104 -22.70 4.99 -4.36
N TYR A 105 -23.88 5.39 -3.89
CA TYR A 105 -24.08 5.64 -2.46
C TYR A 105 -23.90 4.37 -1.61
N ALA A 106 -24.11 3.15 -2.16
CA ALA A 106 -23.74 1.92 -1.48
C ALA A 106 -22.23 1.79 -1.29
N ASP A 107 -21.42 2.18 -2.28
CA ASP A 107 -19.95 2.18 -2.14
C ASP A 107 -19.50 3.19 -1.05
N PHE A 108 -20.19 4.33 -0.96
CA PHE A 108 -19.94 5.32 0.11
C PHE A 108 -20.40 4.79 1.48
N HIS A 109 -21.53 4.10 1.57
CA HIS A 109 -21.95 3.39 2.78
C HIS A 109 -20.89 2.42 3.25
N ASP A 110 -20.33 1.60 2.36
CA ASP A 110 -19.34 0.59 2.72
C ASP A 110 -18.06 1.24 3.24
N LEU A 111 -17.65 2.37 2.65
CA LEU A 111 -16.54 3.18 3.16
C LEU A 111 -16.84 3.69 4.57
N CYS A 112 -18.02 4.31 4.79
CA CYS A 112 -18.43 4.82 6.09
C CYS A 112 -18.52 3.71 7.15
N ALA A 113 -19.02 2.55 6.78
CA ALA A 113 -19.10 1.38 7.67
C ALA A 113 -17.70 0.90 8.12
N ARG A 114 -16.72 0.93 7.22
CA ARG A 114 -15.34 0.57 7.56
C ARG A 114 -14.66 1.64 8.41
N LEU A 115 -14.87 2.92 8.10
CA LEU A 115 -14.41 4.01 8.96
C LEU A 115 -15.06 3.92 10.36
N HIS A 116 -16.36 3.71 10.43
CA HIS A 116 -17.05 3.51 11.71
C HIS A 116 -16.45 2.35 12.50
N HIS A 117 -16.17 1.21 11.85
CA HIS A 117 -15.51 0.09 12.51
C HIS A 117 -14.12 0.48 13.04
N VAL A 118 -13.31 1.21 12.27
CA VAL A 118 -11.99 1.67 12.74
C VAL A 118 -12.14 2.55 13.97
N TYR A 119 -12.94 3.61 13.91
CA TYR A 119 -13.05 4.58 15.01
C TYR A 119 -13.87 4.11 16.22
N THR A 120 -14.56 2.98 16.13
CA THR A 120 -15.21 2.34 17.28
C THR A 120 -14.32 1.31 17.97
N ASN A 121 -13.30 0.80 17.30
CA ASN A 121 -12.36 -0.18 17.88
C ASN A 121 -10.99 0.43 18.23
N TRP A 122 -10.65 1.56 17.61
CA TRP A 122 -9.42 2.31 17.87
C TRP A 122 -9.72 3.80 17.97
N GLU A 123 -8.92 4.53 18.72
CA GLU A 123 -9.10 5.98 18.90
C GLU A 123 -8.89 6.77 17.59
N SER A 124 -8.08 6.25 16.68
CA SER A 124 -7.74 6.85 15.40
C SER A 124 -7.33 5.79 14.37
N MET A 125 -7.26 6.19 13.11
CA MET A 125 -6.71 5.32 12.06
C MET A 125 -5.21 5.05 12.29
N GLU A 126 -4.47 6.03 12.80
CA GLU A 126 -3.09 5.83 13.21
C GLU A 126 -2.95 4.78 14.29
N ALA A 127 -3.83 4.79 15.32
CA ALA A 127 -3.81 3.79 16.39
C ALA A 127 -4.05 2.37 15.85
N ALA A 128 -4.94 2.21 14.88
CA ALA A 128 -5.16 0.93 14.20
C ALA A 128 -3.92 0.46 13.44
N ILE A 129 -3.24 1.36 12.73
CA ILE A 129 -1.99 1.05 12.02
C ILE A 129 -0.86 0.72 13.00
N LYS A 130 -0.72 1.49 14.06
CA LYS A 130 0.28 1.24 15.10
C LYS A 130 0.09 -0.13 15.74
N TYR A 131 -1.15 -0.48 16.08
CA TYR A 131 -1.50 -1.79 16.61
C TYR A 131 -1.10 -2.93 15.65
N SER A 132 -1.45 -2.80 14.37
CA SER A 132 -1.10 -3.79 13.34
C SER A 132 0.41 -3.92 13.16
N HIS A 133 1.12 -2.79 13.19
CA HIS A 133 2.58 -2.77 13.10
C HIS A 133 3.24 -3.47 14.30
N GLU A 134 2.78 -3.19 15.52
CA GLU A 134 3.32 -3.80 16.75
C GLU A 134 3.06 -5.31 16.81
N ILE A 135 1.88 -5.76 16.39
CA ILE A 135 1.48 -7.18 16.49
C ILE A 135 1.99 -8.01 15.31
N ASN A 136 1.89 -7.49 14.09
CA ASN A 136 2.13 -8.25 12.86
C ASN A 136 3.39 -7.79 12.10
N GLY A 137 4.00 -6.66 12.48
CA GLY A 137 5.06 -6.01 11.70
C GLY A 137 4.58 -5.50 10.33
N GLU A 138 3.27 -5.26 10.19
CA GLU A 138 2.71 -4.86 8.89
C GLU A 138 3.03 -3.39 8.57
N PRO A 139 3.52 -3.09 7.35
CA PRO A 139 3.64 -1.71 6.87
C PRO A 139 2.29 -1.00 6.81
N SER A 140 2.27 0.32 7.01
CA SER A 140 1.05 1.13 7.02
C SER A 140 0.16 0.93 5.78
N LEU A 141 0.75 0.83 4.58
CA LEU A 141 -0.01 0.56 3.35
C LEU A 141 -0.70 -0.81 3.38
N GLN A 142 -0.04 -1.84 3.90
CA GLN A 142 -0.61 -3.18 4.03
C GLN A 142 -1.76 -3.20 5.03
N THR A 143 -1.61 -2.49 6.15
CA THR A 143 -2.69 -2.35 7.13
C THR A 143 -3.91 -1.66 6.52
N LEU A 144 -3.72 -0.62 5.68
CA LEU A 144 -4.83 0.01 4.97
C LEU A 144 -5.54 -0.96 4.00
N PHE A 145 -4.81 -1.87 3.35
CA PHE A 145 -5.44 -2.94 2.55
C PHE A 145 -6.28 -3.86 3.43
N SER A 146 -5.75 -4.28 4.58
CA SER A 146 -6.47 -5.16 5.52
C SER A 146 -7.72 -4.50 6.09
N LEU A 147 -7.67 -3.22 6.42
CA LEU A 147 -8.80 -2.48 6.97
C LEU A 147 -9.88 -2.14 5.93
N PHE A 148 -9.49 -1.79 4.71
CA PHE A 148 -10.38 -1.16 3.72
C PHE A 148 -10.48 -1.89 2.38
N GLY A 149 -9.78 -2.99 2.16
CA GLY A 149 -9.72 -3.68 0.86
C GLY A 149 -11.05 -4.26 0.36
N SER A 150 -12.07 -4.33 1.24
CA SER A 150 -13.44 -4.67 0.82
C SER A 150 -14.20 -3.48 0.22
N VAL A 151 -13.69 -2.25 0.35
CA VAL A 151 -14.32 -1.04 -0.18
C VAL A 151 -13.95 -0.89 -1.65
N LYS A 152 -14.95 -0.72 -2.49
CA LYS A 152 -14.72 -0.49 -3.93
C LYS A 152 -13.76 0.67 -4.16
N GLY A 153 -12.77 0.41 -5.01
CA GLY A 153 -11.75 1.39 -5.36
C GLY A 153 -10.58 1.47 -4.39
N ILE A 154 -10.57 0.69 -3.32
CA ILE A 154 -9.40 0.47 -2.47
C ILE A 154 -8.83 -0.92 -2.78
N PRO A 155 -7.56 -1.05 -3.14
CA PRO A 155 -6.93 -2.35 -3.34
C PRO A 155 -6.95 -3.18 -2.05
N ASP A 156 -7.10 -4.49 -2.19
CA ASP A 156 -7.02 -5.46 -1.09
C ASP A 156 -5.60 -6.02 -0.86
N GLY A 157 -4.62 -5.51 -1.62
CA GLY A 157 -3.24 -5.99 -1.59
C GLY A 157 -2.95 -7.17 -2.52
N THR A 158 -3.98 -7.76 -3.15
CA THR A 158 -3.79 -8.89 -4.10
C THR A 158 -3.48 -8.41 -5.52
N THR A 159 -3.79 -7.16 -5.84
CA THR A 159 -3.57 -6.57 -7.15
C THR A 159 -2.32 -5.70 -7.18
N GLN A 160 -1.63 -5.66 -8.32
CA GLN A 160 -0.42 -4.85 -8.52
C GLN A 160 -0.73 -3.38 -8.90
N THR A 161 -1.84 -2.83 -8.44
CA THR A 161 -2.15 -1.43 -8.73
C THR A 161 -1.16 -0.49 -8.05
N ALA A 162 -0.93 0.68 -8.64
CA ALA A 162 -0.01 1.69 -8.08
C ALA A 162 -0.47 2.28 -6.73
N CYS A 163 -1.64 1.93 -6.23
CA CYS A 163 -2.20 2.35 -4.95
C CYS A 163 -2.16 3.86 -4.70
N LYS A 164 -2.16 4.67 -5.77
CA LYS A 164 -1.96 6.14 -5.75
C LYS A 164 -2.70 6.83 -4.61
N ARG A 165 -3.97 6.47 -4.41
CA ARG A 165 -4.85 7.15 -3.45
C ARG A 165 -4.45 6.89 -2.01
N LEU A 166 -4.06 5.65 -1.69
CA LEU A 166 -3.57 5.30 -0.34
C LEU A 166 -2.16 5.85 -0.10
N CYS A 167 -1.28 5.81 -1.11
CA CYS A 167 0.05 6.43 -1.01
C CYS A 167 -0.06 7.95 -0.80
N MET A 168 -1.00 8.60 -1.49
CA MET A 168 -1.28 10.03 -1.31
C MET A 168 -1.80 10.33 0.10
N PHE A 169 -2.72 9.52 0.61
CA PHE A 169 -3.24 9.66 1.97
C PHE A 169 -2.13 9.47 3.01
N LEU A 170 -1.31 8.44 2.88
CA LEU A 170 -0.15 8.22 3.77
C LEU A 170 0.84 9.39 3.70
N ARG A 171 1.11 9.92 2.51
CA ARG A 171 1.93 11.11 2.34
C ARG A 171 1.37 12.27 3.16
N TRP A 172 0.08 12.57 3.02
CA TRP A 172 -0.57 13.66 3.76
C TRP A 172 -0.47 13.47 5.27
N MET A 173 -0.66 12.24 5.77
CA MET A 173 -0.67 11.98 7.22
C MET A 173 0.73 11.93 7.83
N CYS A 174 1.74 11.43 7.11
CA CYS A 174 3.03 11.07 7.69
C CYS A 174 4.14 12.10 7.47
N ARG A 175 4.09 12.94 6.41
CA ARG A 175 5.17 13.90 6.11
C ARG A 175 5.13 15.10 7.04
N LYS A 176 6.14 15.18 7.92
CA LYS A 176 6.31 16.29 8.86
C LYS A 176 7.07 17.44 8.22
N GLY A 177 6.74 18.66 8.67
CA GLY A 177 7.42 19.88 8.22
C GLY A 177 7.12 20.30 6.77
N SER A 178 6.19 19.65 6.10
CA SER A 178 5.67 20.08 4.80
C SER A 178 4.69 21.24 4.95
N PRO A 179 4.76 22.28 4.11
CA PRO A 179 3.72 23.31 4.09
C PRO A 179 2.39 22.84 3.49
N VAL A 180 2.35 21.63 2.92
CA VAL A 180 1.19 21.05 2.24
C VAL A 180 0.58 19.89 3.00
N ASP A 181 1.41 18.97 3.47
CA ASP A 181 0.98 17.73 4.13
C ASP A 181 0.87 17.95 5.65
N PHE A 182 0.01 17.19 6.33
CA PHE A 182 -0.31 17.45 7.75
C PHE A 182 0.77 16.92 8.71
N GLY A 183 1.39 15.79 8.39
CA GLY A 183 2.40 15.19 9.27
C GLY A 183 1.90 14.84 10.68
N LEU A 184 0.64 14.43 10.79
CA LEU A 184 -0.03 14.12 12.06
C LEU A 184 0.41 12.79 12.66
N TRP A 185 0.85 11.86 11.82
CA TRP A 185 1.15 10.50 12.23
C TRP A 185 2.62 10.30 12.56
N ASP A 186 2.85 9.62 13.68
CA ASP A 186 4.19 9.20 14.13
C ASP A 186 4.52 7.75 13.75
N VAL A 187 3.50 6.99 13.36
CA VAL A 187 3.65 5.56 13.05
C VAL A 187 4.40 5.29 11.76
N CYS A 188 4.51 6.26 10.88
CA CYS A 188 5.22 6.11 9.61
C CYS A 188 6.41 7.07 9.50
N ASP A 189 7.53 6.55 9.04
CA ASP A 189 8.69 7.34 8.67
C ASP A 189 8.53 7.84 7.22
N PRO A 190 8.69 9.16 6.94
CA PRO A 190 8.61 9.69 5.57
C PRO A 190 9.56 9.00 4.58
N ARG A 191 10.70 8.50 5.04
CA ARG A 191 11.68 7.74 4.22
C ARG A 191 11.08 6.47 3.60
N ASN A 192 10.02 5.95 4.21
CA ASN A 192 9.38 4.68 3.85
C ASN A 192 8.07 4.86 3.07
N LEU A 193 7.69 6.09 2.76
CA LEU A 193 6.51 6.38 1.95
C LEU A 193 6.78 6.07 0.47
N ILE A 194 5.73 5.64 -0.22
CA ILE A 194 5.78 5.39 -1.66
C ILE A 194 5.13 6.56 -2.39
N ILE A 195 5.75 7.01 -3.47
CA ILE A 195 5.24 8.11 -4.28
C ILE A 195 3.82 7.81 -4.81
N PRO A 196 2.87 8.77 -4.76
CA PRO A 196 1.53 8.60 -5.31
C PRO A 196 1.55 8.52 -6.85
N LEU A 197 1.80 7.34 -7.40
CA LEU A 197 1.97 7.16 -8.84
C LEU A 197 0.64 7.22 -9.58
N ASP A 198 0.47 8.23 -10.44
CA ASP A 198 -0.56 8.26 -11.47
C ASP A 198 0.03 8.30 -12.89
N THR A 199 -0.84 8.37 -13.88
CA THR A 199 -0.43 8.39 -15.29
C THR A 199 0.42 9.61 -15.66
N HIS A 200 0.23 10.75 -14.98
CA HIS A 200 1.03 11.96 -15.21
C HIS A 200 2.41 11.82 -14.59
N VAL A 201 2.48 11.43 -13.33
CA VAL A 201 3.73 11.16 -12.61
C VAL A 201 4.56 10.11 -13.35
N HIS A 202 3.92 8.99 -13.75
CA HIS A 202 4.58 7.93 -14.53
C HIS A 202 5.16 8.45 -15.85
N LYS A 203 4.35 9.22 -16.61
CA LYS A 203 4.80 9.79 -17.87
C LYS A 203 6.00 10.73 -17.72
N GLN A 204 6.01 11.55 -16.65
CA GLN A 204 7.13 12.44 -16.38
C GLN A 204 8.38 11.65 -15.93
N ALA A 205 8.21 10.66 -15.07
CA ALA A 205 9.29 9.80 -14.64
C ALA A 205 9.95 9.05 -15.81
N LEU A 206 9.16 8.53 -16.76
CA LEU A 206 9.67 7.93 -18.00
C LEU A 206 10.45 8.92 -18.86
N ARG A 207 9.92 10.15 -19.02
CA ARG A 207 10.59 11.20 -19.82
C ARG A 207 11.93 11.63 -19.25
N LEU A 208 12.03 11.64 -17.92
CA LEU A 208 13.25 12.00 -17.19
C LEU A 208 14.20 10.81 -17.03
N GLY A 209 13.84 9.62 -17.48
CA GLY A 209 14.66 8.43 -17.33
C GLY A 209 14.76 7.90 -15.89
N LEU A 210 13.88 8.37 -14.98
CA LEU A 210 13.84 7.90 -13.59
C LEU A 210 13.38 6.45 -13.48
N VAL A 211 12.60 5.97 -14.45
CA VAL A 211 12.14 4.58 -14.55
C VAL A 211 12.09 4.16 -16.02
N LYS A 212 12.30 2.86 -16.28
CA LYS A 212 12.19 2.29 -17.63
C LYS A 212 10.90 1.46 -17.79
N ARG A 213 10.29 1.05 -16.68
CA ARG A 213 9.10 0.22 -16.63
C ARG A 213 7.87 0.98 -17.15
N ARG A 214 7.16 0.39 -18.13
CA ARG A 214 6.02 1.04 -18.80
C ARG A 214 4.67 0.82 -18.14
N THR A 215 4.57 -0.13 -17.20
CA THR A 215 3.33 -0.43 -16.48
C THR A 215 3.25 0.45 -15.23
N PRO A 216 2.22 1.28 -15.06
CA PRO A 216 2.05 2.13 -13.88
C PRO A 216 1.44 1.32 -12.72
N ASP A 217 2.23 0.44 -12.14
CA ASP A 217 1.87 -0.42 -11.01
C ASP A 217 2.67 -0.07 -9.75
N LEU A 218 2.44 -0.81 -8.66
CA LEU A 218 3.10 -0.57 -7.38
C LEU A 218 4.62 -0.76 -7.49
N GLN A 219 5.07 -1.73 -8.28
CA GLN A 219 6.50 -1.93 -8.52
C GLN A 219 7.14 -0.69 -9.17
N THR A 220 6.47 -0.09 -10.14
CA THR A 220 6.94 1.15 -10.77
C THR A 220 6.94 2.33 -9.79
N ALA A 221 5.94 2.41 -8.90
CA ALA A 221 5.92 3.44 -7.87
C ALA A 221 7.11 3.29 -6.91
N ILE A 222 7.45 2.05 -6.53
CA ILE A 222 8.62 1.75 -5.68
C ILE A 222 9.91 2.13 -6.42
N GLU A 223 10.11 1.72 -7.69
CA GLU A 223 11.30 2.05 -8.47
C GLU A 223 11.52 3.57 -8.58
N ILE A 224 10.44 4.33 -8.77
CA ILE A 224 10.52 5.81 -8.79
C ILE A 224 10.86 6.36 -7.40
N THR A 225 10.27 5.79 -6.35
CA THR A 225 10.54 6.20 -4.97
C THR A 225 12.00 5.95 -4.60
N ASP A 226 12.55 4.78 -4.94
CA ASP A 226 13.96 4.43 -4.73
C ASP A 226 14.88 5.45 -5.41
N ARG A 227 14.54 5.86 -6.64
CA ARG A 227 15.29 6.88 -7.36
C ARG A 227 15.21 8.25 -6.68
N PHE A 228 14.07 8.59 -6.10
CA PHE A 228 13.94 9.82 -5.32
C PHE A 228 14.61 9.74 -3.94
N ALA A 229 14.73 8.56 -3.35
CA ALA A 229 15.50 8.39 -2.11
C ALA A 229 16.98 8.75 -2.28
N GLU A 230 17.55 8.61 -3.48
CA GLU A 230 18.90 9.09 -3.79
C GLU A 230 18.99 10.62 -3.83
N ILE A 231 17.88 11.30 -4.13
CA ILE A 231 17.82 12.77 -4.28
C ILE A 231 17.35 13.43 -2.99
N PHE A 232 16.37 12.80 -2.32
CA PHE A 232 15.72 13.23 -1.09
C PHE A 232 15.74 12.08 -0.06
N PRO A 233 16.90 11.78 0.56
CA PRO A 233 17.05 10.58 1.39
C PRO A 233 16.14 10.54 2.61
N ASP A 234 15.74 11.69 3.15
CA ASP A 234 14.85 11.77 4.32
C ASP A 234 13.37 11.82 3.94
N ASP A 235 13.05 12.06 2.66
CA ASP A 235 11.68 12.25 2.19
C ASP A 235 11.55 12.01 0.67
N PRO A 236 11.58 10.77 0.19
CA PRO A 236 11.51 10.45 -1.23
C PRO A 236 10.24 10.95 -1.91
N THR A 237 9.13 11.07 -1.17
CA THR A 237 7.86 11.52 -1.74
C THR A 237 7.82 13.01 -2.06
N LYS A 238 8.82 13.78 -1.63
CA LYS A 238 9.07 15.15 -2.10
C LYS A 238 9.27 15.21 -3.62
N GLY A 239 9.69 14.10 -4.22
CA GLY A 239 9.78 13.91 -5.66
C GLY A 239 8.46 14.07 -6.42
N ASP A 240 7.30 13.90 -5.76
CA ASP A 240 5.98 14.13 -6.39
C ASP A 240 5.82 15.62 -6.78
N PHE A 241 6.23 16.55 -5.92
CA PHE A 241 6.25 17.99 -6.23
C PHE A 241 7.26 18.33 -7.32
N ALA A 242 8.40 17.65 -7.37
CA ALA A 242 9.39 17.81 -8.42
C ALA A 242 8.82 17.41 -9.80
N LEU A 243 8.13 16.27 -9.88
CA LEU A 243 7.49 15.79 -11.10
C LEU A 243 6.29 16.66 -11.50
N PHE A 244 5.54 17.17 -10.53
CA PHE A 244 4.50 18.16 -10.78
C PHE A 244 5.11 19.43 -11.42
N GLY A 245 6.15 19.98 -10.81
CA GLY A 245 6.87 21.15 -11.32
C GLY A 245 7.43 20.95 -12.72
N TYR A 246 8.02 19.79 -13.00
CA TYR A 246 8.46 19.42 -14.34
C TYR A 246 7.30 19.43 -15.35
N GLY A 247 6.16 18.87 -14.96
CA GLY A 247 4.96 18.83 -15.81
C GLY A 247 4.41 20.22 -16.13
N VAL A 248 4.34 21.11 -15.14
CA VAL A 248 3.87 22.49 -15.28
C VAL A 248 4.80 23.31 -16.19
N ASN A 249 6.10 23.11 -16.08
CA ASN A 249 7.11 23.79 -16.91
C ASN A 249 7.23 23.19 -18.32
N ASN A 250 6.29 22.34 -18.76
CA ASN A 250 6.27 21.69 -20.08
C ASN A 250 7.54 20.90 -20.40
N GLY A 251 8.19 20.36 -19.39
CA GLY A 251 9.42 19.59 -19.56
C GLY A 251 10.60 20.40 -20.10
N LYS A 252 10.60 21.71 -19.99
CA LYS A 252 11.76 22.55 -20.31
C LYS A 252 12.81 22.32 -19.24
N VAL A 253 13.69 21.36 -19.47
CA VAL A 253 14.90 21.10 -18.70
C VAL A 253 16.05 21.79 -19.41
N ALA A 254 16.95 22.43 -18.69
CA ALA A 254 18.28 22.75 -19.24
C ALA A 254 18.95 21.43 -19.69
N PRO A 255 19.79 21.44 -20.74
CA PRO A 255 20.38 20.22 -21.27
C PRO A 255 21.03 19.39 -20.17
N VAL A 256 20.57 18.13 -20.07
CA VAL A 256 21.10 17.15 -19.10
C VAL A 256 22.40 16.63 -19.64
N THR A 257 23.50 16.89 -18.96
CA THR A 257 24.70 16.09 -19.09
C THR A 257 24.46 14.81 -18.28
N THR A 258 24.25 13.70 -18.95
CA THR A 258 24.24 12.38 -18.30
C THR A 258 25.65 12.06 -17.86
N GLU A 259 25.93 12.30 -16.57
CA GLU A 259 27.07 11.64 -15.94
C GLU A 259 26.73 10.15 -15.77
N PRO A 260 27.70 9.24 -15.94
CA PRO A 260 27.48 7.83 -15.65
C PRO A 260 27.05 7.70 -14.19
N GLU A 261 25.95 6.99 -13.94
CA GLU A 261 25.48 6.71 -12.60
C GLU A 261 26.59 6.03 -11.81
N PRO A 262 26.92 6.50 -10.57
CA PRO A 262 27.80 5.75 -9.69
C PRO A 262 27.20 4.36 -9.47
N GLU A 263 28.01 3.31 -9.55
CA GLU A 263 27.60 1.96 -9.20
C GLU A 263 27.04 1.99 -7.77
N LYS A 264 25.76 1.60 -7.61
CA LYS A 264 25.09 1.54 -6.31
C LYS A 264 25.78 0.48 -5.46
N GLU A 265 26.28 0.88 -4.29
CA GLU A 265 26.57 -0.08 -3.23
C GLU A 265 25.25 -0.75 -2.84
N GLN A 266 25.22 -2.07 -2.99
CA GLN A 266 24.00 -2.85 -2.68
C GLN A 266 23.92 -3.06 -1.17
N PRO A 267 22.73 -3.02 -0.56
CA PRO A 267 22.59 -3.27 0.87
C PRO A 267 23.13 -4.67 1.21
N THR A 268 24.06 -4.70 2.13
CA THR A 268 24.79 -5.90 2.54
C THR A 268 24.17 -6.61 3.74
N ALA A 269 23.21 -5.96 4.42
CA ALA A 269 22.55 -6.52 5.60
C ALA A 269 21.03 -6.25 5.59
N VAL A 270 20.27 -7.17 6.18
CA VAL A 270 18.80 -7.08 6.29
C VAL A 270 18.35 -5.85 7.09
N ALA A 271 19.20 -5.36 7.99
CA ALA A 271 18.94 -4.17 8.82
C ALA A 271 18.96 -2.85 8.01
N ASP A 272 19.55 -2.86 6.81
CA ASP A 272 19.71 -1.67 5.96
C ASP A 272 18.60 -1.51 4.93
N LEU A 273 17.60 -2.40 4.94
CA LEU A 273 16.51 -2.39 3.97
C LEU A 273 15.46 -1.34 4.33
N SER A 274 15.11 -0.51 3.35
CA SER A 274 13.97 0.38 3.45
C SER A 274 12.64 -0.41 3.45
N ILE A 275 11.54 0.21 3.93
CA ILE A 275 10.19 -0.39 3.81
C ILE A 275 9.80 -0.57 2.34
N ALA A 276 10.29 0.29 1.42
CA ALA A 276 10.07 0.09 0.00
C ALA A 276 10.70 -1.22 -0.49
N ASP A 277 11.90 -1.56 -0.01
CA ASP A 277 12.55 -2.86 -0.31
C ASP A 277 11.78 -4.03 0.27
N VAL A 278 11.26 -3.90 1.48
CA VAL A 278 10.43 -4.94 2.12
C VAL A 278 9.13 -5.16 1.36
N LEU A 279 8.45 -4.10 0.90
CA LEU A 279 7.24 -4.19 0.09
C LEU A 279 7.53 -4.80 -1.30
N LYS A 280 8.64 -4.42 -1.92
CA LYS A 280 9.12 -4.99 -3.19
C LYS A 280 9.38 -6.49 -3.06
N MET A 281 10.05 -6.91 -1.99
CA MET A 281 10.28 -8.30 -1.67
C MET A 281 8.97 -9.04 -1.39
N ARG A 282 8.04 -8.45 -0.67
CA ARG A 282 6.74 -9.04 -0.37
C ARG A 282 5.93 -9.28 -1.64
N LEU A 283 5.83 -8.28 -2.53
CA LEU A 283 5.15 -8.44 -3.82
C LEU A 283 5.78 -9.55 -4.67
N PHE A 284 7.09 -9.60 -4.69
CA PHE A 284 7.81 -10.68 -5.38
C PHE A 284 7.51 -12.05 -4.77
N TYR A 285 7.44 -12.10 -3.45
CA TYR A 285 7.14 -13.27 -2.64
C TYR A 285 5.71 -13.78 -2.85
N ASP A 286 4.72 -12.88 -2.76
CA ASP A 286 3.31 -13.21 -2.93
C ASP A 286 3.05 -13.76 -4.34
N ASN A 287 3.70 -13.20 -5.35
CA ASN A 287 3.61 -13.71 -6.72
C ASN A 287 4.26 -15.08 -6.88
N ALA A 288 5.43 -15.30 -6.27
CA ALA A 288 6.09 -16.61 -6.30
C ALA A 288 5.29 -17.66 -5.50
N ALA A 289 4.72 -17.27 -4.36
CA ALA A 289 3.85 -18.12 -3.57
C ALA A 289 2.57 -18.51 -4.32
N ALA A 290 2.00 -17.60 -5.12
CA ALA A 290 0.83 -17.89 -5.94
C ALA A 290 1.15 -18.95 -7.01
N GLU A 291 2.30 -18.85 -7.69
CA GLU A 291 2.73 -19.86 -8.67
C GLU A 291 3.02 -21.23 -8.03
N VAL A 292 3.62 -21.25 -6.85
CA VAL A 292 3.83 -22.49 -6.10
C VAL A 292 2.50 -23.10 -5.68
N ARG A 293 1.54 -22.29 -5.27
CA ARG A 293 0.18 -22.72 -4.94
C ARG A 293 -0.50 -23.36 -6.15
N GLU A 294 -0.41 -22.74 -7.32
CA GLU A 294 -0.97 -23.27 -8.55
C GLU A 294 -0.36 -24.64 -8.93
N ILE A 295 0.96 -24.77 -8.81
CA ILE A 295 1.68 -26.05 -9.02
C ILE A 295 1.18 -27.09 -8.02
N TRP A 296 1.00 -26.73 -6.76
CA TRP A 296 0.52 -27.62 -5.72
C TRP A 296 -0.93 -28.07 -5.97
N GLU A 297 -1.83 -27.15 -6.31
CA GLU A 297 -3.22 -27.45 -6.64
C GLU A 297 -3.33 -28.38 -7.87
N SER A 298 -2.46 -28.20 -8.85
CA SER A 298 -2.36 -29.08 -10.01
C SER A 298 -1.94 -30.51 -9.61
N ARG A 299 -0.93 -30.63 -8.73
CA ARG A 299 -0.49 -31.92 -8.18
C ARG A 299 -1.57 -32.58 -7.32
N GLU A 300 -2.30 -31.80 -6.54
CA GLU A 300 -3.41 -32.30 -5.72
C GLU A 300 -4.53 -32.84 -6.60
N LYS A 301 -4.91 -32.15 -7.67
CA LYS A 301 -5.88 -32.63 -8.66
C LYS A 301 -5.43 -33.95 -9.29
N ALA A 302 -4.17 -34.03 -9.67
CA ALA A 302 -3.62 -35.27 -10.24
C ALA A 302 -3.66 -36.42 -9.23
N ARG A 303 -3.32 -36.21 -7.97
CA ARG A 303 -3.40 -37.22 -6.89
C ARG A 303 -4.82 -37.65 -6.59
N LYS A 304 -5.80 -36.73 -6.56
CA LYS A 304 -7.22 -37.06 -6.40
C LYS A 304 -7.73 -37.91 -7.54
N ALA A 305 -7.33 -37.60 -8.79
CA ALA A 305 -7.66 -38.40 -9.96
C ALA A 305 -7.10 -39.87 -9.87
N LEU A 306 -5.95 -40.06 -9.22
CA LEU A 306 -5.32 -41.35 -8.98
C LEU A 306 -5.87 -42.08 -7.75
N LYS A 307 -6.96 -41.63 -7.13
CA LYS A 307 -7.56 -42.18 -5.89
C LYS A 307 -6.57 -42.30 -4.70
N ALA A 308 -5.43 -41.61 -4.74
CA ALA A 308 -4.38 -41.75 -3.74
C ALA A 308 -4.49 -40.80 -2.56
N THR A 309 -5.56 -39.98 -2.48
CA THR A 309 -5.52 -38.78 -1.59
C THR A 309 -6.86 -38.36 -0.97
N GLU A 310 -7.65 -39.30 -0.50
CA GLU A 310 -8.87 -38.97 0.30
C GLU A 310 -8.61 -38.18 1.59
N ARG A 311 -7.33 -38.02 1.98
CA ARG A 311 -6.88 -37.33 3.19
C ARG A 311 -6.33 -35.93 2.95
N LEU A 312 -6.29 -35.45 1.70
CA LEU A 312 -5.72 -34.16 1.36
C LEU A 312 -6.76 -33.07 1.52
N LYS A 313 -6.66 -32.29 2.56
CA LYS A 313 -7.47 -31.08 2.73
C LYS A 313 -6.95 -29.96 1.83
N ALA A 314 -7.89 -29.27 1.22
CA ALA A 314 -7.71 -28.35 0.09
C ALA A 314 -6.97 -27.05 0.37
N HIS A 315 -6.36 -26.86 1.51
CA HIS A 315 -5.65 -25.60 1.79
C HIS A 315 -4.18 -25.71 1.39
N PRO A 316 -3.69 -24.94 0.41
CA PRO A 316 -2.33 -25.12 -0.13
C PRO A 316 -1.21 -24.93 0.90
N ILE A 317 -1.40 -24.05 1.86
CA ILE A 317 -0.39 -23.74 2.88
C ILE A 317 -0.52 -24.69 4.07
N ASP A 318 -1.74 -24.85 4.59
CA ASP A 318 -2.01 -25.74 5.73
C ASP A 318 -1.93 -27.21 5.33
N GLY A 319 -2.25 -27.52 4.08
CA GLY A 319 -2.24 -28.87 3.52
C GLY A 319 -0.85 -29.40 3.16
N LEU A 320 0.15 -28.54 2.95
CA LEU A 320 1.49 -28.99 2.55
C LEU A 320 2.15 -29.89 3.58
N HIS A 321 1.97 -29.60 4.85
CA HIS A 321 2.51 -30.42 5.94
C HIS A 321 1.60 -31.61 6.28
N ASN A 322 0.28 -31.36 6.40
CA ASN A 322 -0.70 -32.36 6.85
C ASN A 322 -1.06 -33.36 5.75
N ALA A 323 -0.84 -33.02 4.52
CA ALA A 323 -1.23 -33.83 3.37
C ALA A 323 -0.11 -34.74 2.86
N GLY A 324 1.12 -34.63 3.38
CA GLY A 324 2.28 -35.39 2.88
C GLY A 324 2.54 -35.18 1.39
N LEU A 325 2.12 -34.02 0.86
CA LEU A 325 2.19 -33.72 -0.57
C LEU A 325 3.54 -33.18 -0.99
N LEU A 326 4.11 -32.34 -0.12
CA LEU A 326 5.46 -31.82 -0.22
C LEU A 326 6.04 -31.82 1.18
N GLU A 327 7.19 -32.45 1.33
CA GLU A 327 8.01 -32.21 2.51
C GLU A 327 8.46 -30.73 2.54
N PRO A 328 8.70 -30.14 3.71
CA PRO A 328 9.16 -28.76 3.81
C PRO A 328 10.32 -28.41 2.88
N GLY A 329 11.24 -29.37 2.70
CA GLY A 329 12.37 -29.22 1.78
C GLY A 329 11.96 -29.18 0.30
N GLU A 330 10.95 -29.95 -0.11
CA GLU A 330 10.43 -29.94 -1.48
C GLU A 330 9.72 -28.64 -1.82
N PHE A 331 8.99 -28.06 -0.86
CA PHE A 331 8.39 -26.75 -1.02
C PHE A 331 9.45 -25.66 -1.23
N VAL A 332 10.51 -25.68 -0.42
CA VAL A 332 11.64 -24.74 -0.57
C VAL A 332 12.29 -24.87 -1.94
N VAL A 333 12.49 -26.09 -2.43
CA VAL A 333 13.07 -26.32 -3.77
C VAL A 333 12.12 -25.86 -4.87
N ALA A 334 10.82 -26.12 -4.75
CA ALA A 334 9.82 -25.65 -5.72
C ALA A 334 9.74 -24.12 -5.73
N PHE A 335 9.76 -23.51 -4.55
CA PHE A 335 9.76 -22.07 -4.38
C PHE A 335 11.02 -21.42 -4.95
N ALA A 336 12.20 -21.97 -4.66
CA ALA A 336 13.46 -21.53 -5.23
C ALA A 336 13.48 -21.60 -6.77
N LYS A 337 12.91 -22.67 -7.37
CA LYS A 337 12.80 -22.79 -8.84
C LYS A 337 11.86 -21.74 -9.46
N VAL A 338 10.79 -21.35 -8.76
CA VAL A 338 9.89 -20.28 -9.22
C VAL A 338 10.59 -18.95 -9.09
N LEU A 339 11.33 -18.72 -8.02
CA LEU A 339 12.18 -17.55 -7.83
C LEU A 339 13.23 -17.45 -8.94
N ASP A 340 13.98 -18.50 -9.21
CA ASP A 340 15.01 -18.54 -10.26
C ASP A 340 14.49 -18.15 -11.65
N LYS A 341 13.27 -18.53 -12.00
CA LYS A 341 12.65 -18.13 -13.27
C LYS A 341 12.39 -16.62 -13.38
N ARG A 342 12.14 -15.96 -12.26
CA ARG A 342 11.86 -14.52 -12.19
C ARG A 342 13.11 -13.68 -12.00
N GLU A 343 14.17 -14.29 -11.49
CA GLU A 343 15.40 -13.64 -11.06
C GLU A 343 16.35 -13.19 -12.17
N THR A 344 16.06 -13.45 -13.44
CA THR A 344 16.94 -13.06 -14.57
C THR A 344 17.20 -11.55 -14.66
N LYS A 345 16.58 -10.75 -13.78
CA LYS A 345 16.73 -9.28 -13.73
C LYS A 345 17.26 -8.75 -12.38
N LEU A 346 17.48 -9.63 -11.40
CA LEU A 346 17.97 -9.23 -10.07
C LEU A 346 19.47 -9.49 -9.97
N SER A 347 20.18 -8.62 -9.26
CA SER A 347 21.58 -8.84 -8.91
C SER A 347 21.71 -10.01 -7.93
N ARG A 348 22.92 -10.56 -7.83
CA ARG A 348 23.20 -11.69 -6.92
C ARG A 348 22.90 -11.33 -5.46
N ALA A 349 23.23 -10.11 -5.04
CA ALA A 349 22.98 -9.65 -3.67
C ALA A 349 21.50 -9.46 -3.38
N GLU A 350 20.72 -8.92 -4.31
CA GLU A 350 19.24 -8.86 -4.16
C GLU A 350 18.62 -10.25 -4.05
N ARG A 351 19.13 -11.23 -4.80
CA ARG A 351 18.71 -12.63 -4.71
C ARG A 351 18.98 -13.22 -3.33
N ASP A 352 20.20 -13.05 -2.82
CA ASP A 352 20.62 -13.60 -1.53
C ASP A 352 19.80 -12.99 -0.37
N VAL A 353 19.49 -11.70 -0.43
CA VAL A 353 18.65 -11.01 0.56
C VAL A 353 17.21 -11.53 0.50
N ILE A 354 16.60 -11.60 -0.70
CA ILE A 354 15.25 -12.13 -0.90
C ILE A 354 15.18 -13.58 -0.40
N HIS A 355 16.18 -14.39 -0.70
CA HIS A 355 16.26 -15.78 -0.25
C HIS A 355 16.32 -15.87 1.28
N THR A 356 17.14 -15.03 1.93
CA THR A 356 17.31 -15.02 3.39
C THR A 356 16.03 -14.59 4.11
N ILE A 357 15.38 -13.51 3.65
CA ILE A 357 14.12 -13.02 4.24
C ILE A 357 13.02 -14.04 4.05
N GLY A 358 12.93 -14.62 2.86
CA GLY A 358 11.96 -15.62 2.56
C GLY A 358 12.10 -16.87 3.37
N MET A 359 13.29 -17.36 3.49
CA MET A 359 13.58 -18.53 4.34
C MET A 359 13.26 -18.24 5.81
N THR A 360 13.51 -17.01 6.28
CA THR A 360 13.18 -16.61 7.65
C THR A 360 11.68 -16.55 7.87
N ALA A 361 10.92 -15.92 6.96
CA ALA A 361 9.47 -15.86 7.02
C ALA A 361 8.83 -17.25 6.90
N PHE A 362 9.30 -18.08 5.96
CA PHE A 362 8.88 -19.45 5.80
C PHE A 362 9.11 -20.28 7.06
N ASN A 363 10.32 -20.24 7.63
CA ASN A 363 10.66 -20.97 8.85
C ASN A 363 9.81 -20.53 10.05
N LYS A 364 9.50 -19.21 10.16
CA LYS A 364 8.63 -18.69 11.22
C LYS A 364 7.20 -19.20 11.05
N THR A 365 6.68 -19.19 9.84
CA THR A 365 5.34 -19.69 9.52
C THR A 365 5.24 -21.18 9.73
N MET A 366 6.22 -21.97 9.29
CA MET A 366 6.26 -23.41 9.51
C MET A 366 6.35 -23.79 10.99
N LYS A 367 7.16 -23.07 11.80
CA LYS A 367 7.21 -23.30 13.24
C LYS A 367 5.87 -23.03 13.91
N LYS A 368 5.13 -22.00 13.47
CA LYS A 368 3.79 -21.70 13.97
C LYS A 368 2.79 -22.80 13.61
N LEU A 369 2.76 -23.22 12.35
CA LEU A 369 1.88 -24.30 11.87
C LEU A 369 2.12 -25.61 12.61
N ILE A 370 3.38 -25.99 12.82
CA ILE A 370 3.76 -27.19 13.60
C ILE A 370 3.29 -27.09 15.05
N ALA A 371 3.41 -25.90 15.67
CA ALA A 371 2.96 -25.66 17.04
C ALA A 371 1.43 -25.76 17.15
N ASP A 372 0.70 -25.15 16.21
CA ASP A 372 -0.76 -25.17 16.17
C ASP A 372 -1.31 -26.59 15.93
N GLU A 373 -0.63 -27.38 15.12
CA GLU A 373 -1.00 -28.80 14.90
C GLU A 373 -0.75 -29.67 16.12
N LYS A 374 0.39 -29.49 16.81
CA LYS A 374 0.65 -30.17 18.10
C LYS A 374 -0.40 -29.82 19.15
N ALA A 375 -0.82 -28.54 19.23
CA ALA A 375 -1.87 -28.12 20.14
C ALA A 375 -3.23 -28.76 19.81
N ARG A 376 -3.59 -28.87 18.51
CA ARG A 376 -4.82 -29.54 18.06
C ARG A 376 -4.82 -31.03 18.36
N ASN A 377 -3.68 -31.71 18.18
CA ASN A 377 -3.55 -33.14 18.44
C ASN A 377 -3.61 -33.45 19.93
N ASN A 378 -3.06 -32.59 20.78
CA ASN A 378 -3.17 -32.73 22.23
C ASN A 378 -4.60 -32.51 22.74
N SER A 379 -5.34 -31.53 22.16
CA SER A 379 -6.76 -31.27 22.52
C SER A 379 -7.73 -32.38 22.05
N ASN A 380 -7.36 -33.13 21.01
CA ASN A 380 -8.15 -34.28 20.53
C ASN A 380 -7.83 -35.59 21.26
N GLY A 381 -6.72 -35.64 22.02
CA GLY A 381 -6.32 -36.78 22.85
C GLY A 381 -7.07 -36.87 24.18
N ASP A 382 -7.46 -35.74 24.76
CA ASP A 382 -8.14 -35.67 26.05
C ASP A 382 -9.67 -35.93 25.98
N ASN A 383 -10.25 -36.07 24.78
CA ASN A 383 -11.67 -36.42 24.59
C ASN A 383 -11.90 -37.91 24.31
N LYS A 384 -10.94 -38.77 24.60
CA LYS A 384 -11.06 -40.25 24.49
C LYS A 384 -10.67 -40.94 25.77
N GLN A 385 -11.20 -40.48 26.89
CA GLN A 385 -11.28 -41.31 28.12
C GLN A 385 -12.70 -41.26 28.66
#